data_ab523ca393881602d6ef2e17b625e0be
#
_entry.id   ab523ca393881602d6ef2e17b625e0be
#
_cell.length_a   1.000
_cell.length_b   1.000
_cell.length_c   1.000
_cell.angle_alpha   90.00
_cell.angle_beta   90.00
_cell.angle_gamma   90.00
#
_symmetry.space_group_name_H-M   'P 1'
#
loop_
_entity.id
_entity.type
_entity.pdbx_description
1 polymer ?
#
loop_
_entity_poly.entity_id
_entity_poly.type
_entity_poly.pdbx_seq_one_letter_code
_entity_poly.pdbx_strand_id
1 'polypeptide(L)'
;MRKILKKTVHQYTAVFESDPDVGGYTVTIPALPGCISEGDTFEEALKNILEAAGLYLEVMTEKGKKIARQDRNVIVAPIQVAV
;
A
#
# COMPACT_ATOMS: atom_id res chain seq x y z
N MET A 1 -4.90 33.81 15.14
CA MET A 1 -3.83 32.81 15.32
C MET A 1 -3.96 31.71 14.28
N ARG A 2 -2.88 31.43 13.57
CA ARG A 2 -2.89 30.40 12.54
C ARG A 2 -2.67 29.03 13.16
N LYS A 3 -3.56 28.10 12.86
CA LYS A 3 -3.41 26.71 13.30
C LYS A 3 -2.60 25.92 12.27
N ILE A 4 -1.51 25.36 12.69
CA ILE A 4 -0.66 24.54 11.84
C ILE A 4 -1.04 23.07 12.02
N LEU A 5 -1.49 22.43 10.93
CA LEU A 5 -1.78 21.02 10.94
C LEU A 5 -0.55 20.24 10.47
N LYS A 6 -0.03 19.41 11.33
CA LYS A 6 1.09 18.53 10.98
C LYS A 6 0.52 17.16 10.60
N LYS A 7 0.89 16.70 9.42
CA LYS A 7 0.57 15.34 8.99
C LYS A 7 1.81 14.47 9.17
N THR A 8 1.60 13.28 9.71
CA THR A 8 2.65 12.27 9.78
C THR A 8 2.68 11.53 8.44
N VAL A 9 3.87 11.42 7.87
CA VAL A 9 4.06 10.66 6.64
C VAL A 9 4.48 9.25 7.01
N HIS A 10 3.74 8.27 6.51
CA HIS A 10 4.05 6.85 6.66
C HIS A 10 4.55 6.31 5.33
N GLN A 11 5.60 5.51 5.37
CA GLN A 11 6.14 4.89 4.17
C GLN A 11 5.90 3.38 4.21
N TYR A 12 5.33 2.86 3.14
CA TYR A 12 5.05 1.44 2.99
C TYR A 12 5.54 0.93 1.64
N THR A 13 5.83 -0.36 1.59
CA THR A 13 6.10 -1.03 0.33
C THR A 13 4.76 -1.47 -0.28
N ALA A 14 4.53 -1.08 -1.52
CA ALA A 14 3.40 -1.55 -2.31
C ALA A 14 3.91 -2.55 -3.33
N VAL A 15 3.17 -3.65 -3.50
CA VAL A 15 3.51 -4.71 -4.45
C VAL A 15 2.50 -4.69 -5.58
N PHE A 16 2.99 -4.47 -6.80
CA PHE A 16 2.17 -4.42 -8.01
C PHE A 16 2.35 -5.71 -8.79
N GLU A 17 1.24 -6.32 -9.16
CA GLU A 17 1.24 -7.51 -9.98
C GLU A 17 0.42 -7.26 -11.25
N SER A 18 1.05 -7.44 -12.41
CA SER A 18 0.33 -7.31 -13.68
C SER A 18 -0.43 -8.59 -13.99
N ASP A 19 -1.61 -8.45 -14.59
CA ASP A 19 -2.38 -9.58 -15.09
C ASP A 19 -2.17 -9.67 -16.59
N PRO A 20 -1.43 -10.67 -17.08
CA PRO A 20 -1.13 -10.80 -18.52
C PRO A 20 -2.34 -11.21 -19.37
N ASP A 21 -3.38 -11.78 -18.76
CA ASP A 21 -4.55 -12.25 -19.50
C ASP A 21 -5.61 -11.17 -19.65
N VAL A 22 -5.86 -10.42 -18.59
CA VAL A 22 -6.89 -9.38 -18.55
C VAL A 22 -6.30 -7.98 -18.75
N GLY A 23 -5.04 -7.82 -18.43
CA GLY A 23 -4.39 -6.52 -18.38
C GLY A 23 -4.60 -5.84 -17.04
N GLY A 24 -3.91 -4.72 -16.84
CA GLY A 24 -3.98 -3.98 -15.60
C GLY A 24 -3.10 -4.54 -14.50
N TYR A 25 -3.28 -3.95 -13.32
CA TYR A 25 -2.47 -4.28 -12.15
C TYR A 25 -3.33 -4.43 -10.91
N THR A 26 -2.99 -5.41 -10.09
CA THR A 26 -3.46 -5.50 -8.71
C THR A 26 -2.33 -5.02 -7.81
N VAL A 27 -2.64 -4.25 -6.78
CA VAL A 27 -1.64 -3.72 -5.86
C VAL A 27 -2.05 -3.98 -4.43
N THR A 28 -1.07 -4.37 -3.62
CA THR A 28 -1.26 -4.65 -2.20
C THR A 28 -0.21 -3.94 -1.37
N ILE A 29 -0.53 -3.65 -0.12
CA ILE A 29 0.44 -3.17 0.87
C ILE A 29 0.53 -4.23 1.96
N PRO A 30 1.58 -5.08 1.94
CA PRO A 30 1.68 -6.20 2.90
C PRO A 30 1.63 -5.78 4.37
N ALA A 31 2.18 -4.60 4.72
CA ALA A 31 2.15 -4.09 6.08
C ALA A 31 0.75 -3.68 6.55
N LEU A 32 -0.20 -3.52 5.63
CA LEU A 32 -1.58 -3.14 5.91
C LEU A 32 -2.51 -4.25 5.41
N PRO A 33 -2.76 -5.29 6.22
CA PRO A 33 -3.58 -6.43 5.80
C PRO A 33 -4.95 -6.00 5.28
N GLY A 34 -5.31 -6.49 4.11
CA GLY A 34 -6.58 -6.14 3.46
C GLY A 34 -6.54 -4.85 2.64
N CYS A 35 -5.44 -4.12 2.64
CA CYS A 35 -5.29 -2.92 1.82
C CYS A 35 -4.87 -3.33 0.40
N ILE A 36 -5.86 -3.43 -0.48
CA ILE A 36 -5.71 -3.91 -1.84
C ILE A 36 -6.42 -2.94 -2.78
N SER A 37 -5.85 -2.72 -3.95
CA SER A 37 -6.50 -1.95 -5.00
C SER A 37 -6.08 -2.46 -6.37
N GLU A 38 -6.57 -1.82 -7.43
CA GLU A 38 -6.27 -2.21 -8.80
C GLU A 38 -6.35 -0.99 -9.72
N GLY A 39 -5.87 -1.14 -10.92
CA GLY A 39 -5.98 -0.14 -11.96
C GLY A 39 -5.61 -0.73 -13.32
N ASP A 40 -6.09 -0.10 -14.40
CA ASP A 40 -5.79 -0.55 -15.76
C ASP A 40 -4.34 -0.25 -16.15
N THR A 41 -3.74 0.76 -15.54
CA THR A 41 -2.34 1.12 -15.74
C THR A 41 -1.63 1.14 -14.39
N PHE A 42 -0.30 1.16 -14.41
CA PHE A 42 0.49 1.31 -13.20
C PHE A 42 0.13 2.61 -12.46
N GLU A 43 0.02 3.71 -13.19
CA GLU A 43 -0.28 5.02 -12.62
C GLU A 43 -1.65 5.05 -11.96
N GLU A 44 -2.63 4.40 -12.57
CA GLU A 44 -3.97 4.29 -12.01
C GLU A 44 -3.97 3.43 -10.75
N ALA A 45 -3.29 2.27 -10.78
CA ALA A 45 -3.16 1.40 -9.62
C ALA A 45 -2.44 2.12 -8.46
N LEU A 46 -1.39 2.89 -8.78
CA LEU A 46 -0.67 3.68 -7.79
C LEU A 46 -1.58 4.72 -7.14
N LYS A 47 -2.33 5.46 -7.93
CA LYS A 47 -3.29 6.45 -7.42
C LYS A 47 -4.33 5.78 -6.53
N ASN A 48 -4.87 4.65 -6.97
CA ASN A 48 -5.92 3.95 -6.24
C ASN A 48 -5.42 3.36 -4.92
N ILE A 49 -4.19 2.82 -4.89
CA ILE A 49 -3.66 2.29 -3.63
C ILE A 49 -3.32 3.41 -2.63
N LEU A 50 -2.90 4.57 -3.11
CA LEU A 50 -2.69 5.73 -2.24
C LEU A 50 -3.98 6.16 -1.56
N GLU A 51 -5.08 6.21 -2.30
CA GLU A 51 -6.40 6.52 -1.74
C GLU A 51 -6.85 5.46 -0.74
N ALA A 52 -6.70 4.18 -1.11
CA ALA A 52 -7.08 3.07 -0.25
C ALA A 52 -6.27 3.06 1.05
N ALA A 53 -4.98 3.30 0.97
CA ALA A 53 -4.11 3.37 2.14
C ALA A 53 -4.48 4.54 3.05
N GLY A 54 -4.77 5.70 2.47
CA GLY A 54 -5.21 6.87 3.23
C GLY A 54 -6.47 6.59 4.03
N LEU A 55 -7.47 5.99 3.41
CA LEU A 55 -8.72 5.61 4.08
C LEU A 55 -8.48 4.54 5.15
N TYR A 56 -7.63 3.56 4.86
CA TYR A 56 -7.28 2.51 5.81
C TYR A 56 -6.69 3.10 7.09
N LEU A 57 -5.73 4.02 6.94
CA LEU A 57 -5.08 4.65 8.08
C LEU A 57 -6.02 5.60 8.84
N GLU A 58 -6.91 6.30 8.14
CA GLU A 58 -7.94 7.12 8.78
C GLU A 58 -8.85 6.28 9.68
N VAL A 59 -9.33 5.15 9.16
CA VAL A 59 -10.20 4.24 9.92
C VAL A 59 -9.47 3.69 11.15
N MET A 60 -8.20 3.31 10.99
CA MET A 60 -7.41 2.83 12.12
C MET A 60 -7.26 3.90 13.20
N THR A 61 -6.99 5.13 12.78
CA THR A 61 -6.85 6.26 13.70
C THR A 61 -8.16 6.54 14.44
N GLU A 62 -9.28 6.57 13.71
CA GLU A 62 -10.60 6.81 14.30
C GLU A 62 -10.99 5.73 15.33
N LYS A 63 -10.60 4.49 15.08
CA LYS A 63 -10.87 3.38 16.00
C LYS A 63 -9.88 3.30 17.15
N GLY A 64 -8.91 4.22 17.21
CA GLY A 64 -7.87 4.21 18.23
C GLY A 64 -6.92 3.03 18.11
N LYS A 65 -6.86 2.40 16.94
CA LYS A 65 -5.97 1.28 16.69
C LYS A 65 -4.57 1.75 16.34
N LYS A 66 -3.58 0.96 16.73
CA LYS A 66 -2.20 1.26 16.41
C LYS A 66 -1.96 1.11 14.91
N ILE A 67 -1.36 2.11 14.29
CA ILE A 67 -0.99 2.07 12.89
C ILE A 67 0.23 1.16 12.73
N ALA A 68 0.12 0.17 11.84
CA ALA A 68 1.21 -0.73 11.53
C ALA A 68 2.35 0.02 10.84
N ARG A 69 3.58 -0.38 11.12
CA ARG A 69 4.77 0.17 10.46
C ARG A 69 5.31 -0.84 9.47
N GLN A 70 5.90 -0.31 8.40
CA GLN A 70 6.64 -1.15 7.48
C GLN A 70 7.86 -1.73 8.19
N ASP A 71 8.02 -3.05 8.09
CA ASP A 71 9.20 -3.71 8.64
C ASP A 71 10.40 -3.41 7.73
N ARG A 72 11.38 -2.70 8.27
CA ARG A 72 12.58 -2.31 7.54
C ARG A 72 13.57 -3.45 7.34
N ASN A 73 13.37 -4.55 8.06
CA ASN A 73 14.23 -5.72 7.96
C ASN A 73 13.74 -6.73 6.93
N VAL A 74 12.60 -6.44 6.29
CA VAL A 74 12.06 -7.29 5.23
C VAL A 74 12.77 -6.98 3.91
N ILE A 75 13.31 -8.00 3.29
CA ILE A 75 13.93 -7.91 1.97
C ILE A 75 13.12 -8.78 1.02
N VAL A 76 12.69 -8.19 -0.09
CA VAL A 76 11.99 -8.92 -1.15
C VAL A 76 12.98 -9.15 -2.28
N ALA A 77 13.20 -10.40 -2.62
CA ALA A 77 14.19 -10.75 -3.63
C ALA A 77 13.70 -11.87 -4.54
N PRO A 78 14.04 -11.84 -5.83
CA PRO A 78 13.76 -12.95 -6.72
C PRO A 78 14.71 -14.10 -6.43
N ILE A 79 14.21 -15.32 -6.58
CA ILE A 79 15.03 -16.54 -6.49
C ILE A 79 14.72 -17.42 -7.67
N GLN A 80 15.67 -18.30 -8.00
CA GLN A 80 15.48 -19.30 -9.04
C GLN A 80 15.49 -20.68 -8.39
N VAL A 81 14.54 -21.51 -8.79
CA VAL A 81 14.40 -22.84 -8.23
C VAL A 81 14.38 -23.84 -9.39
N ALA A 82 15.29 -24.79 -9.36
CA ALA A 82 15.31 -25.91 -10.31
C ALA A 82 14.54 -27.09 -9.70
N VAL A 83 13.71 -27.71 -10.52
CA VAL A 83 12.87 -28.83 -10.08
C VAL A 83 13.23 -30.08 -10.89
#